data_78c19ab3bf37387f6dd824f32286447d
#
_entry.id   78c19ab3bf37387f6dd824f32286447d
#
_cell.length_a   1.000
_cell.length_b   1.000
_cell.length_c   1.000
_cell.angle_alpha   90.00
_cell.angle_beta   90.00
_cell.angle_gamma   90.00
#
_symmetry.space_group_name_H-M   'P 1'
#
loop_
_entity.id
_entity.type
_entity.pdbx_description
1 polymer ?
#
loop_
_entity_poly.entity_id
_entity_poly.type
_entity_poly.pdbx_seq_one_letter_code
_entity_poly.pdbx_strand_id
1 'polypeptide(L)'
;FRRFLKYDGPTAYYASMPGGLQDMITFGIEAGGNPRTLSLVHATRSLILITIAPIVLTQFFNLELGNPLGSPILELPLTDNVGLFLTGIVGMLVFRKLKLFGADILGPLLLSAPLAMLGILTNRPSEEMITLSQFFIGLGVGIHYQGITAKELSRDIAAGIGFVAVIIPIALIALWIATQCSDIPPFELFLCFWPGGQAEIAVMT
;
A
#
# COMPACT_ATOMS: atom_id res chain seq x y z
N PHE A 1 -3.54 -6.95 19.26
CA PHE A 1 -4.09 -7.98 18.36
C PHE A 1 -3.94 -9.39 18.97
N ARG A 2 -2.72 -9.88 19.23
CA ARG A 2 -2.52 -11.23 19.77
C ARG A 2 -3.27 -11.49 21.08
N ARG A 3 -3.20 -10.57 22.03
CA ARG A 3 -3.80 -10.74 23.35
C ARG A 3 -5.33 -10.59 23.38
N PHE A 4 -5.86 -9.65 22.59
CA PHE A 4 -7.29 -9.31 22.60
C PHE A 4 -8.09 -10.09 21.56
N LEU A 5 -7.56 -10.29 20.37
CA LEU A 5 -8.25 -10.91 19.24
C LEU A 5 -7.87 -12.37 19.04
N LYS A 6 -6.88 -12.85 19.82
CA LYS A 6 -6.38 -14.25 19.79
C LYS A 6 -5.85 -14.67 18.41
N TYR A 7 -5.28 -13.71 17.66
CA TYR A 7 -4.60 -14.04 16.42
C TYR A 7 -3.28 -14.77 16.71
N ASP A 8 -2.86 -15.65 15.80
CA ASP A 8 -1.52 -16.24 15.80
C ASP A 8 -0.43 -15.18 15.67
N GLY A 9 0.82 -15.52 15.97
CA GLY A 9 1.94 -14.58 16.01
C GLY A 9 2.14 -13.81 14.71
N PRO A 10 2.32 -14.48 13.56
CA PRO A 10 2.50 -13.83 12.27
C PRO A 10 1.31 -12.94 11.88
N THR A 11 0.08 -13.45 12.00
CA THR A 11 -1.13 -12.67 11.70
C THR A 11 -1.22 -11.42 12.57
N ALA A 12 -0.99 -11.54 13.88
CA ALA A 12 -1.05 -10.39 14.80
C ALA A 12 0.01 -9.34 14.49
N TYR A 13 1.22 -9.78 14.13
CA TYR A 13 2.33 -8.90 13.79
C TYR A 13 2.03 -8.11 12.52
N TYR A 14 1.78 -8.80 11.41
CA TYR A 14 1.52 -8.13 10.14
C TYR A 14 0.20 -7.34 10.10
N ALA A 15 -0.86 -7.79 10.78
CA ALA A 15 -2.08 -7.03 10.94
C ALA A 15 -1.90 -5.71 11.70
N SER A 16 -0.88 -5.61 12.56
CA SER A 16 -0.58 -4.41 13.33
C SER A 16 0.50 -3.51 12.72
N MET A 17 1.07 -3.88 11.58
CA MET A 17 2.06 -3.05 10.91
C MET A 17 1.42 -2.03 9.96
N PRO A 18 1.87 -0.77 9.99
CA PRO A 18 1.55 0.19 8.94
C PRO A 18 2.31 -0.18 7.66
N GLY A 19 1.63 -0.17 6.51
CA GLY A 19 2.24 -0.50 5.21
C GLY A 19 1.19 -0.61 4.11
N GLY A 20 1.61 -0.82 2.88
CA GLY A 20 0.72 -1.06 1.75
C GLY A 20 -0.15 -2.31 1.97
N LEU A 21 -1.40 -2.25 1.53
CA LEU A 21 -2.33 -3.37 1.67
C LEU A 21 -1.73 -4.66 1.11
N GLN A 22 -1.27 -4.61 -0.14
CA GLN A 22 -0.74 -5.77 -0.84
C GLN A 22 0.57 -6.28 -0.20
N ASP A 23 1.44 -5.35 0.21
CA ASP A 23 2.74 -5.68 0.79
C ASP A 23 2.56 -6.46 2.09
N MET A 24 1.71 -5.95 2.98
CA MET A 24 1.46 -6.57 4.29
C MET A 24 0.75 -7.92 4.18
N ILE A 25 -0.13 -8.08 3.20
CA ILE A 25 -0.77 -9.38 2.92
C ILE A 25 0.28 -10.38 2.42
N THR A 26 1.09 -10.00 1.42
CA THR A 26 2.09 -10.88 0.82
C THR A 26 3.12 -11.34 1.85
N PHE A 27 3.73 -10.39 2.57
CA PHE A 27 4.72 -10.72 3.61
C PHE A 27 4.11 -11.51 4.77
N GLY A 28 2.87 -11.17 5.14
CA GLY A 28 2.17 -11.89 6.20
C GLY A 28 1.87 -13.34 5.84
N ILE A 29 1.49 -13.61 4.59
CA ILE A 29 1.25 -14.98 4.07
C ILE A 29 2.57 -15.75 4.02
N GLU A 30 3.65 -15.16 3.51
CA GLU A 30 4.97 -15.80 3.48
C GLU A 30 5.48 -16.14 4.89
N ALA A 31 5.13 -15.32 5.90
CA ALA A 31 5.45 -15.58 7.29
C ALA A 31 4.50 -16.58 7.98
N GLY A 32 3.52 -17.15 7.27
CA GLY A 32 2.55 -18.11 7.81
C GLY A 32 1.32 -17.48 8.47
N GLY A 33 1.04 -16.20 8.23
CA GLY A 33 -0.15 -15.52 8.73
C GLY A 33 -1.43 -15.92 7.98
N ASN A 34 -2.59 -15.64 8.58
CA ASN A 34 -3.89 -15.93 8.01
C ASN A 34 -4.26 -14.91 6.90
N PRO A 35 -4.37 -15.34 5.61
CA PRO A 35 -4.63 -14.43 4.50
C PRO A 35 -5.94 -13.66 4.63
N ARG A 36 -7.00 -14.30 5.13
CA ARG A 36 -8.33 -13.68 5.30
C ARG A 36 -8.29 -12.52 6.28
N THR A 37 -7.76 -12.80 7.48
CA THR A 37 -7.65 -11.79 8.53
C THR A 37 -6.77 -10.63 8.10
N LEU A 38 -5.61 -10.90 7.51
CA LEU A 38 -4.70 -9.86 7.00
C LEU A 38 -5.38 -8.99 5.94
N SER A 39 -6.01 -9.64 4.93
CA SER A 39 -6.70 -8.92 3.87
C SER A 39 -7.81 -8.02 4.41
N LEU A 40 -8.62 -8.52 5.35
CA LEU A 40 -9.76 -7.76 5.85
C LEU A 40 -9.36 -6.61 6.77
N VAL A 41 -8.40 -6.83 7.68
CA VAL A 41 -7.88 -5.78 8.57
C VAL A 41 -7.24 -4.66 7.74
N HIS A 42 -6.41 -5.00 6.78
CA HIS A 42 -5.74 -4.00 5.94
C HIS A 42 -6.68 -3.32 4.96
N ALA A 43 -7.64 -4.03 4.34
CA ALA A 43 -8.64 -3.42 3.47
C ALA A 43 -9.53 -2.43 4.23
N THR A 44 -9.97 -2.77 5.44
CA THR A 44 -10.74 -1.87 6.31
C THR A 44 -9.93 -0.62 6.67
N ARG A 45 -8.67 -0.79 7.05
CA ARG A 45 -7.77 0.31 7.35
C ARG A 45 -7.59 1.22 6.14
N SER A 46 -7.22 0.66 4.98
CA SER A 46 -6.97 1.41 3.75
C SER A 46 -8.22 2.16 3.30
N LEU A 47 -9.40 1.54 3.38
CA LEU A 47 -10.66 2.20 3.05
C LEU A 47 -10.88 3.46 3.91
N ILE A 48 -10.66 3.35 5.22
CA ILE A 48 -10.80 4.50 6.14
C ILE A 48 -9.77 5.59 5.82
N LEU A 49 -8.51 5.20 5.63
CA LEU A 49 -7.41 6.14 5.38
C LEU A 49 -7.56 6.86 4.04
N ILE A 50 -7.93 6.14 2.96
CA ILE A 50 -8.18 6.72 1.63
C ILE A 50 -9.39 7.66 1.67
N THR A 51 -10.38 7.39 2.50
CA THR A 51 -11.56 8.27 2.65
C THR A 51 -11.23 9.53 3.44
N ILE A 52 -10.44 9.41 4.51
CA ILE A 52 -10.12 10.56 5.39
C ILE A 52 -9.06 11.47 4.78
N ALA A 53 -8.05 10.94 4.11
CA ALA A 53 -6.92 11.74 3.63
C ALA A 53 -7.32 12.85 2.64
N PRO A 54 -8.11 12.62 1.59
CA PRO A 54 -8.56 13.69 0.69
C PRO A 54 -9.35 14.77 1.43
N ILE A 55 -10.19 14.40 2.40
CA ILE A 55 -10.96 15.35 3.20
C ILE A 55 -10.00 16.25 3.99
N VAL A 56 -8.98 15.67 4.62
CA VAL A 56 -7.97 16.46 5.35
C VAL A 56 -7.19 17.35 4.40
N LEU A 57 -6.73 16.84 3.26
CA LEU A 57 -5.96 17.61 2.29
C LEU A 57 -6.75 18.79 1.70
N THR A 58 -8.00 18.59 1.36
CA THR A 58 -8.84 19.66 0.80
C THR A 58 -9.31 20.67 1.85
N GLN A 59 -9.70 20.23 3.05
CA GLN A 59 -10.26 21.12 4.07
C GLN A 59 -9.20 21.87 4.90
N PHE A 60 -8.06 21.26 5.17
CA PHE A 60 -7.02 21.86 6.02
C PHE A 60 -5.86 22.46 5.23
N PHE A 61 -5.53 21.90 4.07
CA PHE A 61 -4.43 22.37 3.25
C PHE A 61 -4.88 23.10 1.97
N ASN A 62 -6.19 23.17 1.70
CA ASN A 62 -6.78 23.81 0.51
C ASN A 62 -6.15 23.30 -0.80
N LEU A 63 -5.76 22.03 -0.86
CA LEU A 63 -5.16 21.45 -2.04
C LEU A 63 -6.24 20.99 -3.02
N GLU A 64 -6.10 21.39 -4.28
CA GLU A 64 -6.85 20.80 -5.38
C GLU A 64 -6.20 19.46 -5.72
N LEU A 65 -6.92 18.36 -5.50
CA LEU A 65 -6.46 17.04 -5.89
C LEU A 65 -6.53 16.92 -7.41
N GLY A 66 -5.36 16.88 -8.05
CA GLY A 66 -5.23 16.71 -9.50
C GLY A 66 -5.65 15.31 -9.95
N ASN A 67 -5.47 15.00 -11.23
CA ASN A 67 -5.71 13.66 -11.76
C ASN A 67 -4.46 12.78 -11.55
N PRO A 68 -4.47 11.88 -10.58
CA PRO A 68 -3.25 11.28 -10.05
C PRO A 68 -2.83 9.98 -10.72
N LEU A 69 -3.64 9.41 -11.60
CA LEU A 69 -3.42 8.04 -12.09
C LEU A 69 -2.30 7.91 -13.14
N GLY A 70 -1.71 9.00 -13.60
CA GLY A 70 -0.67 8.99 -14.62
C GLY A 70 -1.20 9.35 -16.01
N SER A 71 -0.35 9.21 -17.02
CA SER A 71 -0.71 9.52 -18.42
C SER A 71 -1.32 8.30 -19.11
N PRO A 72 -2.23 8.51 -20.09
CA PRO A 72 -2.75 7.43 -20.93
C PRO A 72 -1.60 6.65 -21.64
N ILE A 73 -1.80 5.36 -21.85
CA ILE A 73 -0.79 4.47 -22.47
C ILE A 73 -0.32 4.95 -23.84
N LEU A 74 -1.21 5.63 -24.58
CA LEU A 74 -0.92 6.15 -25.92
C LEU A 74 0.03 7.35 -25.92
N GLU A 75 0.14 8.06 -24.80
CA GLU A 75 1.02 9.21 -24.64
C GLU A 75 2.42 8.82 -24.13
N LEU A 76 2.56 7.59 -23.64
CA LEU A 76 3.82 7.10 -23.09
C LEU A 76 4.61 6.31 -24.14
N PRO A 77 5.95 6.42 -24.13
CA PRO A 77 6.80 5.59 -24.98
C PRO A 77 6.52 4.10 -24.74
N LEU A 78 6.35 3.34 -25.82
CA LEU A 78 6.14 1.90 -25.74
C LEU A 78 7.30 1.20 -25.02
N THR A 79 8.51 1.73 -25.17
CA THR A 79 9.73 1.26 -24.51
C THR A 79 9.61 1.27 -22.97
N ASP A 80 9.02 2.31 -22.41
CA ASP A 80 8.86 2.44 -20.96
C ASP A 80 7.81 1.47 -20.42
N ASN A 81 6.66 1.36 -21.09
CA ASN A 81 5.60 0.43 -20.71
C ASN A 81 6.08 -1.03 -20.78
N VAL A 82 6.72 -1.41 -21.86
CA VAL A 82 7.31 -2.75 -22.04
C VAL A 82 8.45 -2.96 -21.05
N GLY A 83 9.32 -1.96 -20.87
CA GLY A 83 10.43 -1.99 -19.92
C GLY A 83 9.96 -2.23 -18.48
N LEU A 84 8.95 -1.50 -18.03
CA LEU A 84 8.36 -1.69 -16.69
C LEU A 84 7.76 -3.10 -16.52
N PHE A 85 7.02 -3.58 -17.51
CA PHE A 85 6.42 -4.91 -17.47
C PHE A 85 7.49 -6.02 -17.44
N LEU A 86 8.50 -5.94 -18.30
CA LEU A 86 9.60 -6.90 -18.32
C LEU A 86 10.41 -6.86 -17.03
N THR A 87 10.70 -5.67 -16.51
CA THR A 87 11.43 -5.49 -15.26
C THR A 87 10.66 -6.12 -14.09
N GLY A 88 9.33 -5.94 -14.07
CA GLY A 88 8.46 -6.58 -13.09
C GLY A 88 8.57 -8.11 -13.13
N ILE A 89 8.37 -8.70 -14.29
CA ILE A 89 8.44 -10.17 -14.47
C ILE A 89 9.83 -10.71 -14.16
N VAL A 90 10.88 -10.13 -14.73
CA VAL A 90 12.26 -10.60 -14.55
C VAL A 90 12.67 -10.48 -13.08
N GLY A 91 12.38 -9.33 -12.44
CA GLY A 91 12.69 -9.14 -11.02
C GLY A 91 12.00 -10.19 -10.15
N MET A 92 10.71 -10.40 -10.34
CA MET A 92 9.96 -11.43 -9.62
C MET A 92 10.56 -12.83 -9.83
N LEU A 93 10.82 -13.23 -11.08
CA LEU A 93 11.33 -14.56 -11.39
C LEU A 93 12.74 -14.80 -10.83
N VAL A 94 13.62 -13.81 -10.91
CA VAL A 94 14.98 -13.90 -10.35
C VAL A 94 14.93 -14.07 -8.84
N PHE A 95 14.15 -13.24 -8.15
CA PHE A 95 14.05 -13.29 -6.70
C PHE A 95 13.34 -14.54 -6.18
N ARG A 96 12.31 -15.04 -6.90
CA ARG A 96 11.70 -16.34 -6.60
C ARG A 96 12.69 -17.50 -6.76
N LYS A 97 13.51 -17.48 -7.82
CA LYS A 97 14.56 -18.49 -8.04
C LYS A 97 15.63 -18.48 -6.94
N LEU A 98 15.94 -17.29 -6.43
CA LEU A 98 16.87 -17.12 -5.30
C LEU A 98 16.21 -17.41 -3.95
N LYS A 99 14.90 -17.73 -3.91
CA LYS A 99 14.13 -18.01 -2.68
C LYS A 99 14.20 -16.87 -1.66
N LEU A 100 14.25 -15.64 -2.14
CA LEU A 100 14.28 -14.47 -1.26
C LEU A 100 12.88 -14.13 -0.77
N PHE A 101 12.79 -13.70 0.47
CA PHE A 101 11.55 -13.25 1.08
C PHE A 101 11.00 -12.02 0.33
N GLY A 102 9.68 -11.97 0.12
CA GLY A 102 9.04 -10.86 -0.59
C GLY A 102 9.41 -10.75 -2.07
N ALA A 103 9.76 -11.86 -2.72
CA ALA A 103 10.22 -11.89 -4.10
C ALA A 103 9.29 -11.17 -5.07
N ASP A 104 7.98 -11.22 -4.84
CA ASP A 104 6.96 -10.66 -5.72
C ASP A 104 6.91 -9.12 -5.68
N ILE A 105 7.44 -8.51 -4.63
CA ILE A 105 7.48 -7.07 -4.43
C ILE A 105 8.92 -6.55 -4.53
N LEU A 106 9.84 -7.15 -3.76
CA LEU A 106 11.23 -6.69 -3.70
C LEU A 106 12.00 -6.95 -5.00
N GLY A 107 11.69 -8.02 -5.71
CA GLY A 107 12.33 -8.35 -6.97
C GLY A 107 12.11 -7.25 -8.03
N PRO A 108 10.86 -6.95 -8.40
CA PRO A 108 10.57 -5.83 -9.29
C PRO A 108 11.14 -4.50 -8.82
N LEU A 109 11.01 -4.17 -7.53
CA LEU A 109 11.50 -2.92 -6.97
C LEU A 109 13.01 -2.76 -7.12
N LEU A 110 13.79 -3.76 -6.70
CA LEU A 110 15.25 -3.71 -6.73
C LEU A 110 15.83 -3.79 -8.16
N LEU A 111 15.05 -4.28 -9.12
CA LEU A 111 15.48 -4.26 -10.53
C LEU A 111 15.06 -2.95 -11.22
N SER A 112 13.89 -2.40 -10.94
CA SER A 112 13.42 -1.16 -11.58
C SER A 112 14.13 0.09 -11.06
N ALA A 113 14.45 0.15 -9.76
CA ALA A 113 15.09 1.33 -9.17
C ALA A 113 16.42 1.73 -9.83
N PRO A 114 17.40 0.82 -10.06
CA PRO A 114 18.61 1.17 -10.79
C PRO A 114 18.36 1.62 -12.22
N LEU A 115 17.40 0.99 -12.93
CA LEU A 115 17.06 1.36 -14.29
C LEU A 115 16.43 2.74 -14.39
N ALA A 116 15.63 3.12 -13.40
CA ALA A 116 15.10 4.47 -13.27
C ALA A 116 16.21 5.49 -12.94
N MET A 117 17.14 5.15 -12.04
CA MET A 117 18.29 6.01 -11.72
C MET A 117 19.23 6.23 -12.93
N LEU A 118 19.35 5.24 -13.81
CA LEU A 118 20.12 5.34 -15.05
C LEU A 118 19.36 6.07 -16.18
N GLY A 119 18.12 6.49 -15.95
CA GLY A 119 17.30 7.17 -16.96
C GLY A 119 16.80 6.25 -18.07
N ILE A 120 16.84 4.93 -17.87
CA ILE A 120 16.31 3.94 -18.84
C ILE A 120 14.79 3.84 -18.71
N LEU A 121 14.27 3.94 -17.48
CA LEU A 121 12.85 4.03 -17.20
C LEU A 121 12.57 5.45 -16.69
N THR A 122 11.92 6.26 -17.52
CA THR A 122 11.73 7.69 -17.23
C THR A 122 10.31 8.04 -16.80
N ASN A 123 9.34 7.22 -17.20
CA ASN A 123 7.93 7.47 -16.93
C ASN A 123 7.35 6.52 -15.88
N ARG A 124 6.29 6.99 -15.21
CA ARG A 124 5.45 6.16 -14.35
C ARG A 124 4.64 5.17 -15.21
N PRO A 125 4.12 4.07 -14.61
CA PRO A 125 3.18 3.20 -15.32
C PRO A 125 1.98 3.99 -15.84
N SER A 126 1.42 3.57 -16.99
CA SER A 126 0.23 4.20 -17.55
C SER A 126 -1.00 4.02 -16.66
N GLU A 127 -1.99 4.91 -16.81
CA GLU A 127 -3.26 4.86 -16.08
C GLU A 127 -3.93 3.49 -16.23
N GLU A 128 -3.94 2.94 -17.45
CA GLU A 128 -4.54 1.64 -17.75
C GLU A 128 -3.81 0.49 -17.04
N MET A 129 -2.47 0.54 -16.98
CA MET A 129 -1.68 -0.46 -16.27
C MET A 129 -1.96 -0.42 -14.76
N ILE A 130 -2.05 0.79 -14.19
CA ILE A 130 -2.37 0.97 -12.77
C ILE A 130 -3.78 0.47 -12.48
N THR A 131 -4.77 0.86 -13.28
CA THR A 131 -6.17 0.45 -13.11
C THR A 131 -6.33 -1.07 -13.24
N LEU A 132 -5.69 -1.67 -14.24
CA LEU A 132 -5.71 -3.12 -14.44
C LEU A 132 -5.07 -3.85 -13.25
N SER A 133 -3.94 -3.35 -12.75
CA SER A 133 -3.28 -3.92 -11.58
C SER A 133 -4.16 -3.84 -10.33
N GLN A 134 -4.81 -2.70 -10.10
CA GLN A 134 -5.75 -2.52 -8.98
C GLN A 134 -6.95 -3.46 -9.07
N PHE A 135 -7.47 -3.70 -10.29
CA PHE A 135 -8.54 -4.66 -10.51
C PHE A 135 -8.11 -6.09 -10.10
N PHE A 136 -6.94 -6.55 -10.53
CA PHE A 136 -6.44 -7.87 -10.16
C PHE A 136 -6.10 -7.98 -8.67
N ILE A 137 -5.57 -6.92 -8.05
CA ILE A 137 -5.36 -6.87 -6.60
C ILE A 137 -6.69 -7.00 -5.87
N GLY A 138 -7.70 -6.24 -6.28
CA GLY A 138 -9.04 -6.31 -5.69
C GLY A 138 -9.67 -7.69 -5.83
N LEU A 139 -9.53 -8.33 -6.98
CA LEU A 139 -10.00 -9.69 -7.23
C LEU A 139 -9.28 -10.71 -6.32
N GLY A 140 -7.95 -10.61 -6.22
CA GLY A 140 -7.13 -11.46 -5.35
C GLY A 140 -7.51 -11.33 -3.89
N VAL A 141 -7.71 -10.10 -3.41
CA VAL A 141 -8.19 -9.83 -2.05
C VAL A 141 -9.60 -10.41 -1.86
N GLY A 142 -10.49 -10.23 -2.85
CA GLY A 142 -11.87 -10.75 -2.79
C GLY A 142 -11.96 -12.28 -2.65
N ILE A 143 -11.06 -13.01 -3.28
CA ILE A 143 -11.01 -14.49 -3.17
C ILE A 143 -10.79 -14.94 -1.72
N HIS A 144 -10.03 -14.19 -0.92
CA HIS A 144 -9.77 -14.53 0.47
C HIS A 144 -11.04 -14.47 1.36
N TYR A 145 -12.09 -13.79 0.92
CA TYR A 145 -13.35 -13.68 1.67
C TYR A 145 -14.34 -14.81 1.41
N GLN A 146 -14.02 -15.72 0.51
CA GLN A 146 -14.88 -16.85 0.22
C GLN A 146 -15.11 -17.72 1.46
N GLY A 147 -16.36 -17.90 1.84
CA GLY A 147 -16.75 -18.71 3.01
C GLY A 147 -16.48 -18.08 4.38
N ILE A 148 -16.27 -16.75 4.44
CA ILE A 148 -16.13 -16.03 5.72
C ILE A 148 -17.46 -15.97 6.45
N THR A 149 -17.45 -16.15 7.78
CA THR A 149 -18.62 -15.98 8.62
C THR A 149 -18.82 -14.51 9.01
N ALA A 150 -20.07 -14.10 9.26
CA ALA A 150 -20.38 -12.73 9.70
C ALA A 150 -19.64 -12.35 11.00
N LYS A 151 -19.39 -13.33 11.87
CA LYS A 151 -18.64 -13.12 13.12
C LYS A 151 -17.16 -12.84 12.88
N GLU A 152 -16.53 -13.56 11.97
CA GLU A 152 -15.14 -13.30 11.56
C GLU A 152 -15.03 -11.95 10.88
N LEU A 153 -15.96 -11.67 9.95
CA LEU A 153 -16.03 -10.39 9.25
C LEU A 153 -16.11 -9.21 10.23
N SER A 154 -17.06 -9.24 11.17
CA SER A 154 -17.22 -8.16 12.14
C SER A 154 -16.03 -8.00 13.07
N ARG A 155 -15.40 -9.12 13.50
CA ARG A 155 -14.21 -9.10 14.35
C ARG A 155 -13.03 -8.45 13.63
N ASP A 156 -12.78 -8.80 12.38
CA ASP A 156 -11.62 -8.36 11.63
C ASP A 156 -11.80 -6.91 11.14
N ILE A 157 -13.04 -6.49 10.82
CA ILE A 157 -13.38 -5.07 10.59
C ILE A 157 -13.14 -4.25 11.86
N ALA A 158 -13.62 -4.72 13.00
CA ALA A 158 -13.39 -4.03 14.27
C ALA A 158 -11.90 -3.92 14.62
N ALA A 159 -11.10 -4.94 14.25
CA ALA A 159 -9.65 -4.89 14.37
C ALA A 159 -9.04 -3.81 13.48
N GLY A 160 -9.48 -3.67 12.22
CA GLY A 160 -9.03 -2.64 11.31
C GLY A 160 -9.37 -1.23 11.81
N ILE A 161 -10.60 -1.02 12.29
CA ILE A 161 -11.02 0.26 12.91
C ILE A 161 -10.17 0.55 14.15
N GLY A 162 -9.98 -0.42 15.03
CA GLY A 162 -9.15 -0.30 16.22
C GLY A 162 -7.70 0.04 15.91
N PHE A 163 -7.16 -0.53 14.82
CA PHE A 163 -5.83 -0.18 14.34
C PHE A 163 -5.76 1.30 13.92
N VAL A 164 -6.73 1.77 13.12
CA VAL A 164 -6.78 3.16 12.65
C VAL A 164 -6.90 4.12 13.82
N ALA A 165 -7.74 3.80 14.83
CA ALA A 165 -7.90 4.60 16.02
C ALA A 165 -6.61 4.76 16.85
N VAL A 166 -5.67 3.83 16.72
CA VAL A 166 -4.35 3.90 17.38
C VAL A 166 -3.32 4.59 16.50
N ILE A 167 -3.27 4.25 15.21
CA ILE A 167 -2.19 4.70 14.34
C ILE A 167 -2.34 6.17 13.93
N ILE A 168 -3.57 6.68 13.74
CA ILE A 168 -3.79 8.09 13.39
C ILE A 168 -3.25 9.04 14.48
N PRO A 169 -3.59 8.89 15.76
CA PRO A 169 -3.00 9.73 16.82
C PRO A 169 -1.46 9.67 16.84
N ILE A 170 -0.87 8.50 16.68
CA ILE A 170 0.58 8.34 16.62
C ILE A 170 1.16 9.11 15.43
N ALA A 171 0.57 8.99 14.24
CA ALA A 171 0.99 9.71 13.05
C ALA A 171 0.85 11.24 13.22
N LEU A 172 -0.24 11.71 13.84
CA LEU A 172 -0.45 13.14 14.12
C LEU A 172 0.56 13.68 15.13
N ILE A 173 0.92 12.91 16.16
CA ILE A 173 1.96 13.29 17.12
C ILE A 173 3.32 13.36 16.42
N ALA A 174 3.65 12.36 15.58
CA ALA A 174 4.89 12.36 14.82
C ALA A 174 4.95 13.54 13.85
N LEU A 175 3.85 13.85 13.16
CA LEU A 175 3.71 15.01 12.29
C LEU A 175 3.95 16.31 13.09
N TRP A 176 3.29 16.46 14.24
CA TRP A 176 3.46 17.65 15.08
C TRP A 176 4.90 17.82 15.54
N ILE A 177 5.57 16.76 15.97
CA ILE A 177 7.00 16.82 16.33
C ILE A 177 7.85 17.22 15.13
N ALA A 178 7.60 16.63 13.95
CA ALA A 178 8.34 16.92 12.74
C ALA A 178 8.20 18.38 12.29
N THR A 179 7.02 18.98 12.45
CA THR A 179 6.79 20.41 12.16
C THR A 179 7.56 21.35 13.10
N GLN A 180 7.92 20.90 14.31
CA GLN A 180 8.75 21.68 15.23
C GLN A 180 10.26 21.56 14.92
N CYS A 181 10.68 20.51 14.20
CA CYS A 181 12.08 20.17 13.97
C CYS A 181 12.53 20.39 12.53
N SER A 182 11.64 20.79 11.62
CA SER A 182 11.90 20.87 10.19
C SER A 182 11.17 22.04 9.56
N ASP A 183 11.82 22.68 8.58
CA ASP A 183 11.24 23.74 7.75
C ASP A 183 10.45 23.19 6.53
N ILE A 184 10.22 21.89 6.48
CA ILE A 184 9.46 21.25 5.41
C ILE A 184 7.98 21.66 5.52
N PRO A 185 7.30 21.96 4.38
CA PRO A 185 5.89 22.32 4.39
C PRO A 185 5.03 21.28 5.11
N PRO A 186 4.06 21.70 5.96
CA PRO A 186 3.25 20.77 6.76
C PRO A 186 2.48 19.72 5.93
N PHE A 187 2.09 20.03 4.69
CA PHE A 187 1.39 19.07 3.84
C PHE A 187 2.32 17.95 3.36
N GLU A 188 3.58 18.26 3.05
CA GLU A 188 4.57 17.25 2.66
C GLU A 188 4.87 16.31 3.84
N LEU A 189 5.03 16.90 5.04
CA LEU A 189 5.17 16.10 6.26
C LEU A 189 3.92 15.26 6.54
N PHE A 190 2.72 15.79 6.29
CA PHE A 190 1.48 15.02 6.41
C PHE A 190 1.50 13.78 5.51
N LEU A 191 1.89 13.92 4.24
CA LEU A 191 2.02 12.80 3.31
C LEU A 191 3.08 11.78 3.75
N CYS A 192 4.22 12.26 4.29
CA CYS A 192 5.28 11.39 4.81
C CYS A 192 4.85 10.56 6.02
N PHE A 193 4.08 11.16 6.94
CA PHE A 193 3.65 10.48 8.18
C PHE A 193 2.27 9.83 8.06
N TRP A 194 1.57 9.98 6.92
CA TRP A 194 0.29 9.35 6.73
C TRP A 194 0.42 7.83 6.75
N PRO A 195 -0.35 7.11 7.59
CA PRO A 195 -0.16 5.66 7.80
C PRO A 195 -0.80 4.80 6.70
N GLY A 196 -0.83 5.29 5.47
CA GLY A 196 -1.28 4.58 4.26
C GLY A 196 -0.14 3.85 3.56
N GLY A 197 -0.47 3.12 2.50
CA GLY A 197 0.51 2.56 1.57
C GLY A 197 1.00 3.60 0.55
N GLN A 198 2.15 3.35 -0.04
CA GLN A 198 2.71 4.24 -1.08
C GLN A 198 1.75 4.42 -2.27
N ALA A 199 1.07 3.34 -2.68
CA ALA A 199 0.08 3.39 -3.75
C ALA A 199 -1.12 4.29 -3.41
N GLU A 200 -1.54 4.28 -2.14
CA GLU A 200 -2.64 5.11 -1.64
C GLU A 200 -2.25 6.60 -1.61
N ILE A 201 -1.02 6.91 -1.22
CA ILE A 201 -0.48 8.28 -1.21
C ILE A 201 -0.28 8.76 -2.64
N ALA A 202 0.26 7.93 -3.53
CA ALA A 202 0.49 8.30 -4.94
C ALA A 202 -0.80 8.65 -5.70
N VAL A 203 -1.96 8.18 -5.23
CA VAL A 203 -3.28 8.57 -5.77
C VAL A 203 -3.72 9.95 -5.28
N MET A 204 -3.08 10.51 -4.27
CA MET A 204 -3.45 11.80 -3.64
C MET A 204 -2.54 12.96 -4.05
N THR A 205 -1.40 12.66 -4.66
CA THR A 205 -0.38 13.63 -5.11
C THR A 205 -0.26 13.67 -6.62
#